data_510d031fa930589a267ce9cdb1253aac
#
_entry.id   510d031fa930589a267ce9cdb1253aac
#
_cell.length_a   1.000
_cell.length_b   1.000
_cell.length_c   1.000
_cell.angle_alpha   90.00
_cell.angle_beta   90.00
_cell.angle_gamma   90.00
#
_symmetry.space_group_name_H-M   'P 1'
#
loop_
_entity.id
_entity.type
_entity.pdbx_description
1 polymer ?
#
loop_
_entity_poly.entity_id
_entity_poly.type
_entity_poly.pdbx_seq_one_letter_code
_entity_poly.pdbx_strand_id
1 'polypeptide(L)'
;SSGDLIKVNAYDGRVIWALSTLESTLAHATDFFKSSEIVIVDENILFSSKLSFFSYNLNTGQINWKQEVSSIGVPIVDGKNIFILTKNGYFVIIDKDTGKIISSANILKILKKKKQSTRITGFIMGSGKIYSVTSNGYLIVSSPVSGKVEYFRKIGDPVISSPIINNGKLYILTKNSRILGFN
;
A
#
# COMPACT_ATOMS: atom_id res chain seq x y z
N SER A 1 -18.25 6.67 -6.76
CA SER A 1 -18.22 6.76 -5.29
C SER A 1 -17.90 8.19 -4.89
N SER A 2 -18.55 8.69 -3.84
CA SER A 2 -18.40 10.07 -3.36
C SER A 2 -17.06 10.35 -2.66
N GLY A 3 -16.31 9.30 -2.33
CA GLY A 3 -15.08 9.43 -1.55
C GLY A 3 -15.34 9.74 -0.07
N ASP A 4 -16.49 9.39 0.45
CA ASP A 4 -16.82 9.62 1.86
C ASP A 4 -16.35 8.44 2.71
N LEU A 5 -15.79 8.75 3.88
CA LEU A 5 -15.50 7.80 4.94
C LEU A 5 -16.57 7.93 6.01
N ILE A 6 -17.27 6.82 6.29
CA ILE A 6 -18.42 6.82 7.17
C ILE A 6 -18.25 5.74 8.25
N LYS A 7 -18.41 6.10 9.50
CA LYS A 7 -18.50 5.16 10.63
C LYS A 7 -19.96 4.98 11.00
N VAL A 8 -20.40 3.73 11.02
CA VAL A 8 -21.76 3.35 11.41
C VAL A 8 -21.74 2.44 12.62
N ASN A 9 -22.81 2.49 13.41
CA ASN A 9 -23.05 1.52 14.45
C ASN A 9 -23.48 0.19 13.81
N ALA A 10 -22.80 -0.90 14.14
CA ALA A 10 -23.05 -2.22 13.54
C ALA A 10 -24.39 -2.85 13.96
N TYR A 11 -25.00 -2.41 15.07
CA TYR A 11 -26.26 -2.98 15.56
C TYR A 11 -27.51 -2.35 14.93
N ASP A 12 -27.48 -1.02 14.74
CA ASP A 12 -28.67 -0.28 14.30
C ASP A 12 -28.46 0.54 13.01
N GLY A 13 -27.24 0.50 12.44
CA GLY A 13 -26.89 1.20 11.21
C GLY A 13 -26.81 2.71 11.31
N ARG A 14 -26.93 3.30 12.50
CA ARG A 14 -26.84 4.76 12.66
C ARG A 14 -25.46 5.26 12.32
N VAL A 15 -25.41 6.37 11.60
CA VAL A 15 -24.15 7.08 11.32
C VAL A 15 -23.65 7.70 12.61
N ILE A 16 -22.42 7.33 13.01
CA ILE A 16 -21.73 7.90 14.16
C ILE A 16 -21.01 9.18 13.72
N TRP A 17 -20.28 9.12 12.60
CA TRP A 17 -19.70 10.27 11.94
C TRP A 17 -19.49 9.97 10.44
N ALA A 18 -19.44 11.02 9.64
CA ALA A 18 -19.14 10.97 8.22
C ALA A 18 -18.25 12.14 7.84
N LEU A 19 -17.28 11.90 6.94
CA LEU A 19 -16.42 12.95 6.41
C LEU A 19 -16.12 12.70 4.93
N SER A 20 -15.96 13.77 4.16
CA SER A 20 -15.52 13.69 2.78
C SER A 20 -13.98 13.67 2.73
N THR A 21 -13.44 12.70 1.99
CA THR A 21 -12.00 12.58 1.74
C THR A 21 -11.60 13.20 0.39
N LEU A 22 -12.55 13.82 -0.32
CA LEU A 22 -12.30 14.54 -1.56
C LEU A 22 -11.55 15.84 -1.25
N GLU A 23 -10.41 16.02 -1.87
CA GLU A 23 -9.75 17.31 -1.92
C GLU A 23 -10.54 18.22 -2.85
N SER A 24 -11.15 19.27 -2.30
CA SER A 24 -12.13 20.15 -2.94
C SER A 24 -11.63 20.95 -4.16
N THR A 25 -10.35 20.84 -4.53
CA THR A 25 -9.74 21.70 -5.55
C THR A 25 -9.56 21.06 -6.93
N LEU A 26 -9.81 19.75 -7.12
CA LEU A 26 -9.56 19.06 -8.40
C LEU A 26 -10.62 18.00 -8.77
N ALA A 27 -11.82 18.09 -8.24
CA ALA A 27 -12.91 17.20 -8.62
C ALA A 27 -13.44 17.54 -10.04
N HIS A 28 -12.73 17.14 -11.07
CA HIS A 28 -13.38 16.91 -12.35
C HIS A 28 -14.34 15.73 -12.15
N ALA A 29 -15.59 15.90 -12.52
CA ALA A 29 -16.70 14.95 -12.35
C ALA A 29 -16.47 13.54 -12.96
N THR A 30 -15.33 13.29 -13.56
CA THR A 30 -14.90 12.03 -14.20
C THR A 30 -13.80 11.28 -13.45
N ASP A 31 -13.21 11.86 -12.41
CA ASP A 31 -12.19 11.15 -11.62
C ASP A 31 -12.88 10.29 -10.54
N PHE A 32 -13.03 9.01 -10.86
CA PHE A 32 -13.50 8.03 -9.87
C PHE A 32 -12.55 8.03 -8.67
N PHE A 33 -13.10 8.26 -7.47
CA PHE A 33 -12.35 8.13 -6.24
C PHE A 33 -11.81 6.70 -6.13
N LYS A 34 -10.51 6.57 -6.10
CA LYS A 34 -9.81 5.30 -5.94
C LYS A 34 -9.02 5.35 -4.64
N SER A 35 -9.45 4.58 -3.65
CA SER A 35 -8.73 4.41 -2.39
C SER A 35 -8.05 3.04 -2.33
N SER A 36 -7.05 2.92 -1.45
CA SER A 36 -6.61 1.62 -0.94
C SER A 36 -7.71 1.01 -0.05
N GLU A 37 -7.54 -0.23 0.33
CA GLU A 37 -8.28 -0.80 1.44
C GLU A 37 -7.98 -0.03 2.74
N ILE A 38 -8.95 -0.01 3.66
CA ILE A 38 -8.84 0.64 4.95
C ILE A 38 -8.18 -0.32 5.92
N VAL A 39 -7.20 0.17 6.67
CA VAL A 39 -6.55 -0.55 7.78
C VAL A 39 -6.86 0.19 9.07
N ILE A 40 -7.33 -0.55 10.08
CA ILE A 40 -7.56 -0.01 11.42
C ILE A 40 -6.49 -0.62 12.34
N VAL A 41 -5.72 0.25 12.98
CA VAL A 41 -4.70 -0.12 13.97
C VAL A 41 -4.83 0.81 15.15
N ASP A 42 -5.02 0.24 16.32
CA ASP A 42 -5.33 0.99 17.55
C ASP A 42 -6.55 1.92 17.31
N GLU A 43 -6.38 3.22 17.53
CA GLU A 43 -7.40 4.23 17.25
C GLU A 43 -7.21 4.95 15.90
N ASN A 44 -6.40 4.41 15.01
CA ASN A 44 -6.09 5.01 13.72
C ASN A 44 -6.77 4.28 12.57
N ILE A 45 -7.41 5.03 11.69
CA ILE A 45 -7.88 4.59 10.37
C ILE A 45 -6.86 5.04 9.34
N LEU A 46 -6.25 4.08 8.66
CA LEU A 46 -5.22 4.32 7.66
C LEU A 46 -5.72 3.93 6.28
N PHE A 47 -5.60 4.81 5.31
CA PHE A 47 -5.89 4.51 3.91
C PHE A 47 -5.21 5.50 2.97
N SER A 48 -5.14 5.13 1.70
CA SER A 48 -4.57 5.95 0.64
C SER A 48 -5.65 6.36 -0.36
N SER A 49 -5.67 7.62 -0.72
CA SER A 49 -6.35 8.08 -1.93
C SER A 49 -5.42 8.00 -3.15
N LYS A 50 -5.85 8.55 -4.29
CA LYS A 50 -5.04 8.61 -5.50
C LYS A 50 -3.69 9.34 -5.30
N LEU A 51 -3.67 10.38 -4.47
CA LEU A 51 -2.53 11.28 -4.28
C LEU A 51 -1.96 11.26 -2.87
N SER A 52 -2.75 10.93 -1.87
CA SER A 52 -2.41 11.14 -0.46
C SER A 52 -2.64 9.89 0.37
N PHE A 53 -1.91 9.79 1.47
CA PHE A 53 -2.05 8.80 2.52
C PHE A 53 -2.51 9.50 3.80
N PHE A 54 -3.50 8.92 4.46
CA PHE A 54 -4.19 9.55 5.58
C PHE A 54 -4.16 8.68 6.83
N SER A 55 -4.14 9.35 7.98
CA SER A 55 -4.53 8.79 9.26
C SER A 55 -5.65 9.63 9.86
N TYR A 56 -6.74 8.98 10.24
CA TYR A 56 -7.86 9.57 10.94
C TYR A 56 -8.07 8.90 12.29
N ASN A 57 -8.55 9.64 13.27
CA ASN A 57 -8.95 9.08 14.55
C ASN A 57 -10.24 8.29 14.39
N LEU A 58 -10.23 7.02 14.82
CA LEU A 58 -11.36 6.09 14.69
C LEU A 58 -12.61 6.58 15.47
N ASN A 59 -12.41 7.27 16.59
CA ASN A 59 -13.50 7.66 17.48
C ASN A 59 -14.15 8.96 17.04
N THR A 60 -13.35 9.95 16.65
CA THR A 60 -13.82 11.31 16.33
C THR A 60 -13.99 11.58 14.84
N GLY A 61 -13.36 10.79 13.96
CA GLY A 61 -13.30 11.07 12.53
C GLY A 61 -12.37 12.24 12.17
N GLN A 62 -11.64 12.80 13.13
CA GLN A 62 -10.70 13.88 12.86
C GLN A 62 -9.42 13.36 12.21
N ILE A 63 -8.86 14.17 11.32
CA ILE A 63 -7.57 13.86 10.71
C ILE A 63 -6.44 13.98 11.72
N ASN A 64 -5.63 12.92 11.87
CA ASN A 64 -4.42 12.95 12.67
C ASN A 64 -3.27 13.56 11.84
N TRP A 65 -3.09 13.07 10.63
CA TRP A 65 -2.09 13.56 9.68
C TRP A 65 -2.40 13.12 8.25
N LYS A 66 -1.75 13.80 7.31
CA LYS A 66 -1.79 13.53 5.87
C LYS A 66 -0.38 13.58 5.29
N GLN A 67 -0.09 12.69 4.33
CA GLN A 67 1.13 12.70 3.51
C GLN A 67 0.79 12.70 2.03
N GLU A 68 1.54 13.45 1.23
CA GLU A 68 1.39 13.51 -0.24
C GLU A 68 2.09 12.32 -0.93
N VAL A 69 1.68 11.13 -0.54
CA VAL A 69 2.17 9.86 -1.09
C VAL A 69 1.04 8.86 -1.14
N SER A 70 0.93 8.05 -2.17
CA SER A 70 -0.12 7.04 -2.26
C SER A 70 0.43 5.63 -2.30
N SER A 71 -0.23 4.71 -1.58
CA SER A 71 0.05 3.28 -1.61
C SER A 71 -0.68 2.60 -2.77
N ILE A 72 -0.04 1.60 -3.37
CA ILE A 72 -0.67 0.76 -4.41
C ILE A 72 -1.57 -0.34 -3.84
N GLY A 73 -1.46 -0.63 -2.58
CA GLY A 73 -2.20 -1.68 -1.89
C GLY A 73 -2.39 -1.35 -0.43
N VAL A 74 -2.76 -2.38 0.33
CA VAL A 74 -2.96 -2.27 1.77
C VAL A 74 -1.65 -1.84 2.43
N PRO A 75 -1.64 -0.78 3.25
CA PRO A 75 -0.48 -0.44 4.04
C PRO A 75 -0.19 -1.55 5.06
N ILE A 76 1.08 -1.81 5.31
CA ILE A 76 1.50 -2.78 6.34
C ILE A 76 1.90 -1.98 7.56
N VAL A 77 1.40 -2.37 8.73
CA VAL A 77 1.76 -1.73 10.00
C VAL A 77 2.48 -2.73 10.87
N ASP A 78 3.66 -2.36 11.34
CA ASP A 78 4.45 -3.14 12.30
C ASP A 78 5.05 -2.20 13.35
N GLY A 79 4.60 -2.35 14.59
CA GLY A 79 4.95 -1.47 15.69
C GLY A 79 4.56 -0.02 15.41
N LYS A 80 5.55 0.87 15.41
CA LYS A 80 5.38 2.30 15.10
C LYS A 80 5.53 2.65 13.61
N ASN A 81 5.84 1.67 12.77
CA ASN A 81 6.11 1.91 11.37
C ASN A 81 4.93 1.52 10.49
N ILE A 82 4.61 2.37 9.54
CA ILE A 82 3.73 2.09 8.42
C ILE A 82 4.59 1.95 7.17
N PHE A 83 4.44 0.83 6.48
CA PHE A 83 5.12 0.56 5.22
C PHE A 83 4.15 0.70 4.07
N ILE A 84 4.47 1.56 3.13
CA ILE A 84 3.72 1.72 1.89
C ILE A 84 4.66 1.58 0.69
N LEU A 85 4.09 1.18 -0.43
CA LEU A 85 4.81 1.07 -1.69
C LEU A 85 4.02 1.78 -2.79
N THR A 86 4.66 2.73 -3.43
CA THR A 86 4.02 3.49 -4.52
C THR A 86 4.09 2.73 -5.85
N LYS A 87 3.20 3.05 -6.75
CA LYS A 87 3.18 2.48 -8.12
C LYS A 87 4.53 2.65 -8.85
N ASN A 88 5.24 3.74 -8.56
CA ASN A 88 6.54 4.05 -9.16
C ASN A 88 7.72 3.41 -8.41
N GLY A 89 7.45 2.54 -7.44
CA GLY A 89 8.43 1.73 -6.73
C GLY A 89 9.15 2.45 -5.60
N TYR A 90 8.60 3.53 -5.06
CA TYR A 90 9.10 4.08 -3.81
C TYR A 90 8.54 3.29 -2.65
N PHE A 91 9.42 2.63 -1.92
CA PHE A 91 9.15 2.05 -0.62
C PHE A 91 9.32 3.16 0.42
N VAL A 92 8.28 3.46 1.16
CA VAL A 92 8.23 4.57 2.12
C VAL A 92 7.87 4.02 3.49
N ILE A 93 8.63 4.45 4.49
CA ILE A 93 8.40 4.14 5.90
C ILE A 93 7.91 5.42 6.57
N ILE A 94 6.76 5.33 7.21
CA ILE A 94 6.08 6.46 7.87
C ILE A 94 5.95 6.13 9.36
N ASP A 95 6.24 7.09 10.22
CA ASP A 95 5.94 6.99 11.65
C ASP A 95 4.41 7.05 11.85
N LYS A 96 3.84 6.05 12.49
CA LYS A 96 2.39 5.86 12.64
C LYS A 96 1.73 7.02 13.41
N ASP A 97 2.40 7.52 14.42
CA ASP A 97 1.82 8.50 15.34
C ASP A 97 1.91 9.93 14.78
N THR A 98 3.00 10.25 14.11
CA THR A 98 3.27 11.62 13.63
C THR A 98 3.04 11.80 12.13
N GLY A 99 2.95 10.73 11.37
CA GLY A 99 2.90 10.77 9.90
C GLY A 99 4.22 11.15 9.24
N LYS A 100 5.31 11.35 9.97
CA LYS A 100 6.60 11.73 9.39
C LYS A 100 7.18 10.59 8.55
N ILE A 101 7.67 10.93 7.36
CA ILE A 101 8.42 9.99 6.53
C ILE A 101 9.78 9.77 7.17
N ILE A 102 10.04 8.54 7.63
CA ILE A 102 11.30 8.11 8.23
C ILE A 102 12.32 7.81 7.12
N SER A 103 11.89 7.14 6.07
CA SER A 103 12.74 6.69 4.98
C SER A 103 11.96 6.55 3.68
N SER A 104 12.64 6.77 2.56
CA SER A 104 12.09 6.53 1.22
C SER A 104 13.17 6.01 0.28
N ALA A 105 12.95 4.87 -0.33
CA ALA A 105 13.88 4.24 -1.26
C ALA A 105 13.16 3.74 -2.52
N ASN A 106 13.71 4.03 -3.70
CA ASN A 106 13.12 3.50 -4.93
C ASN A 106 13.70 2.12 -5.25
N ILE A 107 12.93 1.06 -4.98
CA ILE A 107 13.32 -0.34 -5.19
C ILE A 107 13.40 -0.74 -6.67
N LEU A 108 12.72 -0.02 -7.58
CA LEU A 108 12.79 -0.30 -9.01
C LEU A 108 14.13 0.15 -9.65
N LYS A 109 14.94 0.96 -8.96
CA LYS A 109 16.26 1.38 -9.47
C LYS A 109 17.15 0.18 -9.83
N ILE A 110 17.00 -0.95 -9.14
CA ILE A 110 17.75 -2.18 -9.39
C ILE A 110 17.53 -2.73 -10.82
N LEU A 111 16.38 -2.44 -11.43
CA LEU A 111 16.02 -2.92 -12.76
C LEU A 111 16.64 -2.09 -13.91
N LYS A 112 17.40 -1.05 -13.59
CA LYS A 112 18.09 -0.17 -14.56
C LYS A 112 17.17 0.33 -15.68
N LYS A 113 17.49 0.05 -16.95
CA LYS A 113 16.71 0.49 -18.13
C LYS A 113 15.25 -0.01 -18.14
N LYS A 114 14.97 -1.17 -17.52
CA LYS A 114 13.62 -1.76 -17.46
C LYS A 114 12.70 -1.06 -16.44
N LYS A 115 13.22 -0.16 -15.61
CA LYS A 115 12.47 0.59 -14.61
C LYS A 115 11.30 1.39 -15.21
N GLN A 116 11.49 2.02 -16.36
CA GLN A 116 10.49 2.93 -16.95
C GLN A 116 9.17 2.24 -17.34
N SER A 117 9.24 0.98 -17.78
CA SER A 117 8.06 0.18 -18.16
C SER A 117 7.51 -0.70 -17.03
N THR A 118 8.17 -0.68 -15.86
CA THR A 118 7.83 -1.55 -14.73
C THR A 118 6.97 -0.79 -13.71
N ARG A 119 5.89 -1.43 -13.27
CA ARG A 119 5.04 -0.95 -12.16
C ARG A 119 4.99 -2.01 -11.09
N ILE A 120 4.91 -1.58 -9.84
CA ILE A 120 4.59 -2.49 -8.74
C ILE A 120 3.12 -2.88 -8.87
N THR A 121 2.81 -4.15 -8.65
CA THR A 121 1.45 -4.69 -8.65
C THR A 121 0.98 -5.12 -7.27
N GLY A 122 1.91 -5.37 -6.35
CA GLY A 122 1.60 -5.68 -4.98
C GLY A 122 2.84 -5.93 -4.14
N PHE A 123 2.64 -5.98 -2.83
CA PHE A 123 3.69 -6.30 -1.87
C PHE A 123 3.11 -6.93 -0.61
N ILE A 124 3.95 -7.64 0.13
CA ILE A 124 3.63 -8.26 1.41
C ILE A 124 4.89 -8.30 2.29
N MET A 125 4.71 -8.32 3.59
CA MET A 125 5.78 -8.50 4.56
C MET A 125 5.71 -9.89 5.19
N GLY A 126 6.85 -10.54 5.33
CA GLY A 126 6.98 -11.81 6.02
C GLY A 126 8.42 -12.12 6.33
N SER A 127 8.68 -12.85 7.43
CA SER A 127 10.04 -13.22 7.87
C SER A 127 11.03 -12.06 7.89
N GLY A 128 10.58 -10.87 8.29
CA GLY A 128 11.41 -9.66 8.36
C GLY A 128 11.85 -9.11 6.98
N LYS A 129 11.13 -9.41 5.91
CA LYS A 129 11.40 -8.95 4.54
C LYS A 129 10.14 -8.40 3.89
N ILE A 130 10.33 -7.48 2.95
CA ILE A 130 9.27 -7.00 2.04
C ILE A 130 9.43 -7.69 0.69
N TYR A 131 8.40 -8.41 0.29
CA TYR A 131 8.30 -9.08 -1.01
C TYR A 131 7.42 -8.26 -1.93
N SER A 132 7.99 -7.70 -2.98
CA SER A 132 7.29 -6.87 -3.95
C SER A 132 7.27 -7.53 -5.31
N VAL A 133 6.15 -7.46 -6.01
CA VAL A 133 6.00 -8.05 -7.35
C VAL A 133 5.63 -6.98 -8.38
N THR A 134 5.99 -7.23 -9.62
CA THR A 134 5.90 -6.23 -10.69
C THR A 134 5.08 -6.69 -11.89
N SER A 135 4.52 -5.71 -12.61
CA SER A 135 3.73 -5.90 -13.82
C SER A 135 4.42 -6.65 -14.95
N ASN A 136 5.74 -6.71 -14.95
CA ASN A 136 6.54 -7.45 -15.93
C ASN A 136 7.28 -8.63 -15.32
N GLY A 137 6.79 -9.18 -14.20
CA GLY A 137 7.20 -10.45 -13.64
C GLY A 137 8.57 -10.43 -12.96
N TYR A 138 8.85 -9.42 -12.13
CA TYR A 138 9.96 -9.46 -11.18
C TYR A 138 9.45 -9.63 -9.76
N LEU A 139 10.14 -10.44 -9.00
CA LEU A 139 10.10 -10.48 -7.54
C LEU A 139 11.29 -9.67 -7.02
N ILE A 140 11.03 -8.73 -6.12
CA ILE A 140 12.04 -7.89 -5.47
C ILE A 140 11.88 -8.08 -3.96
N VAL A 141 12.95 -8.39 -3.27
CA VAL A 141 13.00 -8.56 -1.83
C VAL A 141 13.82 -7.43 -1.23
N SER A 142 13.24 -6.72 -0.26
CA SER A 142 13.83 -5.54 0.34
C SER A 142 13.82 -5.63 1.86
N SER A 143 14.78 -4.96 2.50
CA SER A 143 14.81 -4.76 3.94
C SER A 143 13.68 -3.81 4.38
N PRO A 144 12.87 -4.15 5.39
CA PRO A 144 11.87 -3.23 5.94
C PRO A 144 12.49 -2.06 6.70
N VAL A 145 13.74 -2.19 7.17
CA VAL A 145 14.42 -1.14 7.93
C VAL A 145 14.93 -0.02 7.05
N SER A 146 15.46 -0.35 5.88
CA SER A 146 16.14 0.63 5.00
C SER A 146 15.53 0.78 3.61
N GLY A 147 14.60 -0.11 3.22
CA GLY A 147 14.10 -0.20 1.86
C GLY A 147 15.13 -0.70 0.84
N LYS A 148 16.35 -1.06 1.30
CA LYS A 148 17.41 -1.55 0.41
C LYS A 148 17.01 -2.89 -0.19
N VAL A 149 17.15 -3.01 -1.53
CA VAL A 149 16.93 -4.27 -2.24
C VAL A 149 18.06 -5.23 -1.89
N GLU A 150 17.70 -6.40 -1.38
CA GLU A 150 18.63 -7.48 -1.02
C GLU A 150 18.70 -8.54 -2.10
N TYR A 151 17.57 -8.79 -2.76
CA TYR A 151 17.48 -9.79 -3.82
C TYR A 151 16.43 -9.39 -4.84
N PHE A 152 16.61 -9.77 -6.10
CA PHE A 152 15.58 -9.70 -7.12
C PHE A 152 15.79 -10.78 -8.18
N ARG A 153 14.69 -11.24 -8.78
CA ARG A 153 14.72 -12.21 -9.88
C ARG A 153 13.57 -12.03 -10.85
N LYS A 154 13.77 -12.42 -12.07
CA LYS A 154 12.71 -12.58 -13.05
C LYS A 154 11.99 -13.90 -12.75
N ILE A 155 10.66 -13.84 -12.57
CA ILE A 155 9.82 -15.01 -12.30
C ILE A 155 9.01 -15.47 -13.53
N GLY A 156 9.20 -14.80 -14.65
CA GLY A 156 8.59 -15.15 -15.94
C GLY A 156 7.44 -14.22 -16.30
N ASP A 157 6.21 -14.69 -16.09
CA ASP A 157 4.99 -14.00 -16.52
C ASP A 157 4.71 -12.72 -15.70
N PRO A 158 4.02 -11.74 -16.29
CA PRO A 158 3.50 -10.59 -15.57
C PRO A 158 2.66 -11.00 -14.36
N VAL A 159 2.80 -10.26 -13.24
CA VAL A 159 2.01 -10.47 -12.02
C VAL A 159 0.83 -9.48 -12.00
N ILE A 160 -0.34 -9.95 -11.58
CA ILE A 160 -1.59 -9.18 -11.60
C ILE A 160 -2.16 -8.85 -10.23
N SER A 161 -1.67 -9.50 -9.17
CA SER A 161 -2.16 -9.32 -7.80
C SER A 161 -1.02 -9.19 -6.80
N SER A 162 -1.35 -8.78 -5.58
CA SER A 162 -0.42 -8.86 -4.46
C SER A 162 -0.04 -10.32 -4.18
N PRO A 163 1.21 -10.58 -3.76
CA PRO A 163 1.61 -11.89 -3.30
C PRO A 163 0.94 -12.25 -1.97
N ILE A 164 0.91 -13.53 -1.65
CA ILE A 164 0.35 -14.05 -0.41
C ILE A 164 1.43 -14.90 0.28
N ILE A 165 1.50 -14.83 1.61
CA ILE A 165 2.34 -15.71 2.41
C ILE A 165 1.45 -16.63 3.25
N ASN A 166 1.72 -17.92 3.17
CA ASN A 166 1.08 -18.92 4.02
C ASN A 166 2.07 -20.04 4.35
N ASN A 167 2.13 -20.44 5.62
CA ASN A 167 3.01 -21.51 6.11
C ASN A 167 4.47 -21.38 5.64
N GLY A 168 5.03 -20.16 5.72
CA GLY A 168 6.42 -19.88 5.33
C GLY A 168 6.67 -19.87 3.82
N LYS A 169 5.65 -20.02 2.99
CA LYS A 169 5.76 -20.00 1.53
C LYS A 169 5.12 -18.76 0.94
N LEU A 170 5.79 -18.18 -0.06
CA LEU A 170 5.28 -17.07 -0.84
C LEU A 170 4.56 -17.58 -2.09
N TYR A 171 3.34 -17.13 -2.33
CA TYR A 171 2.54 -17.47 -3.51
C TYR A 171 2.29 -16.23 -4.36
N ILE A 172 2.43 -16.38 -5.67
CA ILE A 172 2.27 -15.32 -6.66
C ILE A 172 1.35 -15.81 -7.78
N LEU A 173 0.29 -15.03 -8.08
CA LEU A 173 -0.58 -15.28 -9.22
C LEU A 173 -0.14 -14.45 -10.43
N THR A 174 0.08 -15.12 -11.55
CA THR A 174 0.50 -14.49 -12.81
C THR A 174 -0.68 -14.26 -13.76
N LYS A 175 -0.47 -13.40 -14.76
CA LYS A 175 -1.48 -13.07 -15.77
C LYS A 175 -1.95 -14.30 -16.57
N ASN A 176 -1.09 -15.31 -16.71
CA ASN A 176 -1.40 -16.56 -17.42
C ASN A 176 -2.05 -17.61 -16.49
N SER A 177 -2.72 -17.17 -15.40
CA SER A 177 -3.42 -18.04 -14.45
C SER A 177 -2.55 -19.10 -13.78
N ARG A 178 -1.24 -18.84 -13.64
CA ARG A 178 -0.30 -19.73 -12.96
C ARG A 178 -0.07 -19.25 -11.53
N ILE A 179 -0.07 -20.19 -10.59
CA ILE A 179 0.34 -19.95 -9.21
C ILE A 179 1.78 -20.44 -9.06
N LEU A 180 2.66 -19.54 -8.65
CA LEU A 180 4.05 -19.84 -8.35
C LEU A 180 4.25 -19.84 -6.85
N GLY A 181 4.86 -20.92 -6.32
CA GLY A 181 5.22 -21.05 -4.91
C GLY A 181 6.74 -20.93 -4.71
N PHE A 182 7.16 -20.25 -3.65
CA PHE A 182 8.57 -20.08 -3.26
C PHE A 182 8.70 -20.40 -1.77
N ASN A 183 9.72 -21.18 -1.44
CA ASN A 183 10.11 -21.49 -0.05
C ASN A 183 11.09 -20.45 0.47
#